data_bf81bce1d18288b49b429198ed4bafed
#
_entry.id   bf81bce1d18288b49b429198ed4bafed
#
_cell.length_a   1.000
_cell.length_b   1.000
_cell.length_c   1.000
_cell.angle_alpha   90.00
_cell.angle_beta   90.00
_cell.angle_gamma   90.00
#
_symmetry.space_group_name_H-M   'P 1'
#
loop_
_entity.id
_entity.type
_entity.pdbx_description
1 polymer ?
#
loop_
_entity_poly.entity_id
_entity_poly.type
_entity_poly.pdbx_seq_one_letter_code
_entity_poly.pdbx_strand_id
1 'polypeptide(L)' 'MYSTTPAFNLKVVLKETGLGADTLRAWERRYGLPAPNRSAGGHRLYSQRDIETIKWLMKRQAEGLSISRAVDMWN' A
#
# COMPACT_ATOMS: atom_id res chain seq x y z
N MET A 1 0.43 -15.48 6.96
CA MET A 1 1.48 -14.55 6.51
C MET A 1 1.33 -14.30 5.02
N TYR A 2 1.48 -13.07 4.61
CA TYR A 2 1.25 -12.69 3.22
C TYR A 2 2.54 -12.72 2.43
N SER A 3 2.42 -13.12 1.14
CA SER A 3 3.57 -13.16 0.24
C SER A 3 4.11 -11.76 -0.02
N THR A 4 5.43 -11.64 -0.09
CA THR A 4 6.12 -10.41 -0.48
C THR A 4 6.54 -10.42 -1.96
N THR A 5 6.16 -11.45 -2.70
CA THR A 5 6.48 -11.55 -4.12
C THR A 5 5.66 -10.53 -4.92
N PRO A 6 6.29 -9.65 -5.69
CA PRO A 6 5.56 -8.68 -6.52
C PRO A 6 4.78 -9.40 -7.62
N ALA A 7 3.46 -9.24 -7.62
CA ALA A 7 2.59 -9.98 -8.54
C ALA A 7 1.44 -9.15 -9.12
N PHE A 8 1.17 -7.97 -8.54
CA PHE A 8 -0.02 -7.19 -8.89
C PHE A 8 0.36 -5.81 -9.41
N ASN A 9 -0.30 -5.37 -10.47
CA ASN A 9 -0.09 -4.02 -10.96
C ASN A 9 -0.93 -3.01 -10.15
N LEU A 10 -0.68 -1.73 -10.38
CA LEU A 10 -1.36 -0.65 -9.66
C LEU A 10 -2.87 -0.76 -9.77
N LYS A 11 -3.39 -1.05 -10.95
CA LYS A 11 -4.84 -1.12 -11.18
C LYS A 11 -5.50 -2.16 -10.27
N VAL A 12 -4.87 -3.33 -10.13
CA VAL A 12 -5.37 -4.39 -9.24
C VAL A 12 -5.37 -3.92 -7.79
N VAL A 13 -4.27 -3.28 -7.37
CA VAL A 13 -4.14 -2.79 -5.99
C VAL A 13 -5.25 -1.78 -5.67
N LEU A 14 -5.49 -0.83 -6.56
CA LEU A 14 -6.52 0.19 -6.34
C LEU A 14 -7.91 -0.44 -6.29
N LYS A 15 -8.16 -1.41 -7.15
CA LYS A 15 -9.43 -2.12 -7.17
C LYS A 15 -9.65 -2.92 -5.90
N GLU A 16 -8.63 -3.65 -5.46
CA GLU A 16 -8.74 -4.52 -4.28
C GLU A 16 -8.85 -3.74 -2.98
N THR A 17 -8.22 -2.57 -2.91
CA THR A 17 -8.20 -1.78 -1.69
C THR A 17 -9.23 -0.67 -1.66
N GLY A 18 -9.67 -0.19 -2.81
CA GLY A 18 -10.54 0.97 -2.90
C GLY A 18 -9.82 2.30 -2.66
N LEU A 19 -8.50 2.27 -2.54
CA LEU A 19 -7.73 3.48 -2.30
C LEU A 19 -7.56 4.28 -3.59
N GLY A 20 -7.54 5.61 -3.49
CA GLY A 20 -7.26 6.46 -4.64
C GLY A 20 -5.78 6.45 -5.01
N ALA A 21 -5.49 6.56 -6.30
CA ALA A 21 -4.11 6.54 -6.79
C ALA A 21 -3.25 7.65 -6.18
N ASP A 22 -3.82 8.85 -6.05
CA ASP A 22 -3.09 9.99 -5.49
C ASP A 22 -2.75 9.77 -4.03
N THR A 23 -3.66 9.17 -3.27
CA THR A 23 -3.43 8.85 -1.86
C THR A 23 -2.33 7.80 -1.74
N LEU A 24 -2.35 6.78 -2.57
CA LEU A 24 -1.33 5.75 -2.57
C LEU A 24 0.05 6.35 -2.86
N ARG A 25 0.15 7.22 -3.86
CA ARG A 25 1.41 7.90 -4.18
C ARG A 25 1.90 8.76 -3.03
N ALA A 26 0.98 9.46 -2.35
CA ALA A 26 1.34 10.27 -1.19
C ALA A 26 1.90 9.40 -0.06
N TRP A 27 1.28 8.25 0.20
CA TRP A 27 1.76 7.32 1.23
C TRP A 27 3.14 6.77 0.88
N GLU A 28 3.36 6.39 -0.36
CA GLU A 28 4.66 5.89 -0.80
C GLU A 28 5.74 6.95 -0.64
N ARG A 29 5.42 8.19 -1.00
CA ARG A 29 6.37 9.30 -0.93
C ARG A 29 6.68 9.71 0.50
N ARG A 30 5.64 9.78 1.34
CA ARG A 30 5.78 10.29 2.71
C ARG A 30 6.26 9.26 3.70
N TYR A 31 5.78 8.03 3.56
CA TYR A 31 5.99 6.99 4.56
C TYR A 31 6.74 5.77 4.03
N GLY A 32 6.96 5.70 2.73
CA GLY A 32 7.59 4.54 2.12
C GLY A 32 6.74 3.28 2.16
N LEU A 33 5.43 3.41 2.36
CA LEU A 33 4.51 2.27 2.44
C LEU A 33 3.36 2.42 1.43
N PRO A 34 3.10 1.36 0.69
CA PRO A 34 3.92 0.17 0.52
C PRO A 34 5.18 0.49 -0.25
N ALA A 35 6.27 -0.23 -0.01
CA ALA A 35 7.51 -0.03 -0.74
C ALA A 35 7.30 -0.54 -2.17
N PRO A 36 7.38 0.32 -3.19
CA PRO A 36 7.10 -0.12 -4.55
C PRO A 36 8.22 -0.97 -5.10
N ASN A 37 7.86 -2.03 -5.79
CA ASN A 37 8.77 -2.82 -6.60
C ASN A 37 8.53 -2.47 -8.06
N ARG A 38 9.57 -2.56 -8.89
CA ARG A 38 9.43 -2.28 -10.30
C ARG A 38 9.80 -3.50 -11.12
N SER A 39 9.00 -3.77 -12.16
CA SER A 39 9.33 -4.80 -13.14
C SER A 39 10.51 -4.35 -14.01
N ALA A 40 11.02 -5.25 -14.83
CA ALA A 40 12.10 -4.94 -15.78
C ALA A 40 11.72 -3.78 -16.71
N GLY A 41 10.45 -3.58 -17.00
CA GLY A 41 9.96 -2.48 -17.82
C GLY A 41 9.71 -1.18 -17.06
N GLY A 42 10.06 -1.13 -15.77
CA GLY A 42 9.86 0.06 -14.95
C GLY A 42 8.45 0.24 -14.40
N HIS A 43 7.57 -0.73 -14.61
CA HIS A 43 6.20 -0.68 -14.09
C HIS A 43 6.19 -1.04 -12.61
N ARG A 44 5.33 -0.38 -11.85
CA ARG A 44 5.16 -0.68 -10.43
C ARG A 44 4.49 -2.02 -10.24
N LEU A 45 5.03 -2.82 -9.35
CA LEU A 45 4.44 -4.09 -8.96
C LEU A 45 4.31 -4.14 -7.44
N TYR A 46 3.25 -4.77 -6.98
CA TYR A 46 2.92 -4.85 -5.56
C TYR A 46 2.71 -6.31 -5.17
N SER A 47 2.98 -6.61 -3.91
CA SER A 47 2.77 -7.95 -3.35
C SER A 47 1.42 -8.04 -2.65
N GLN A 48 1.03 -9.25 -2.28
CA GLN A 48 -0.14 -9.45 -1.43
C GLN A 48 0.05 -8.73 -0.10
N ARG A 49 1.26 -8.77 0.45
CA ARG A 49 1.56 -8.04 1.70
C ARG A 49 1.32 -6.54 1.54
N ASP A 50 1.68 -5.97 0.39
CA ASP A 50 1.44 -4.55 0.13
C ASP A 50 -0.05 -4.23 0.15
N ILE A 51 -0.86 -5.09 -0.47
CA ILE A 51 -2.33 -4.92 -0.48
C ILE A 51 -2.86 -4.97 0.95
N GLU A 52 -2.41 -5.94 1.74
CA GLU A 52 -2.86 -6.07 3.12
C GLU A 52 -2.38 -4.92 4.01
N THR A 53 -1.19 -4.41 3.75
CA THR A 53 -0.68 -3.21 4.44
C THR A 53 -1.61 -2.02 4.19
N ILE A 54 -1.98 -1.80 2.94
CA ILE A 54 -2.89 -0.70 2.58
C ILE A 54 -4.23 -0.88 3.27
N LYS A 55 -4.80 -2.08 3.22
CA LYS A 55 -6.09 -2.36 3.86
C LYS A 55 -6.04 -2.11 5.37
N TRP A 56 -4.95 -2.54 6.00
CA TRP A 56 -4.76 -2.34 7.43
C TRP A 56 -4.71 -0.85 7.78
N LEU A 57 -3.94 -0.07 7.00
CA LEU A 57 -3.83 1.37 7.22
C LEU A 57 -5.18 2.06 7.03
N MET A 58 -5.93 1.68 5.99
CA MET A 58 -7.27 2.24 5.75
C MET A 58 -8.22 1.93 6.91
N LYS A 59 -8.13 0.72 7.45
CA LYS A 59 -8.97 0.32 8.57
C LYS A 59 -8.66 1.16 9.82
N ARG A 60 -7.37 1.41 10.08
CA ARG A 60 -6.99 2.25 11.22
C ARG A 60 -7.48 3.67 11.06
N GLN A 61 -7.42 4.22 9.84
CA GLN A 61 -7.98 5.55 9.59
C GLN A 61 -9.49 5.59 9.83
N ALA A 62 -10.19 4.55 9.40
CA ALA A 62 -11.64 4.46 9.63
C ALA A 62 -11.98 4.41 11.11
N GLU A 63 -11.06 3.92 11.94
CA GLU A 63 -11.21 3.88 13.40
C GLU A 63 -10.80 5.19 14.09
N GLY A 64 -10.39 6.18 13.32
CA GLY A 64 -10.05 7.50 13.83
C GLY A 64 -8.56 7.80 13.98
N LEU A 65 -7.67 6.86 13.64
CA LEU A 65 -6.24 7.15 13.69
C LEU A 65 -5.79 7.98 12.49
N SER A 66 -4.82 8.87 12.70
CA SER A 66 -4.17 9.54 11.58
C SER A 66 -3.29 8.53 10.83
N ILE A 67 -3.01 8.80 9.54
CA ILE A 67 -2.17 7.89 8.77
C ILE A 67 -0.76 7.79 9.35
N SER A 68 -0.19 8.86 9.86
CA SER A 68 1.15 8.81 10.45
C SER A 68 1.19 7.93 11.69
N ARG A 69 0.15 7.97 12.53
CA ARG A 69 0.04 7.09 13.70
C ARG A 69 -0.10 5.63 13.28
N ALA A 70 -0.94 5.38 12.28
CA ALA A 70 -1.14 4.03 11.76
C ALA A 70 0.16 3.46 11.20
N VAL A 71 0.94 4.27 10.47
CA VAL A 71 2.24 3.85 9.93
C VAL A 71 3.20 3.51 11.08
N ASP A 72 3.24 4.33 12.11
CA ASP A 72 4.09 4.05 13.28
C ASP A 72 3.74 2.72 13.93
N MET A 73 2.46 2.41 14.01
CA MET A 73 2.01 1.14 14.57
C MET A 73 2.36 -0.04 13.68
N TRP A 74 2.36 0.15 12.38
CA TRP A 74 2.68 -0.91 11.42
C TRP A 74 4.17 -1.26 11.46
N ASN A 75 5.03 -0.27 11.60
CA ASN A 75 6.47 -0.46 11.72
C ASN A 75 6.84 -0.94 13.13
#